data_8139df0a9205f2d555972bdd04cac17d
#
_entry.id   8139df0a9205f2d555972bdd04cac17d
#
_cell.length_a   1.000
_cell.length_b   1.000
_cell.length_c   1.000
_cell.angle_alpha   90.00
_cell.angle_beta   90.00
_cell.angle_gamma   90.00
#
_symmetry.space_group_name_H-M   'P 1'
#
loop_
_entity.id
_entity.type
_entity.pdbx_description
1 polymer ?
#
loop_
_entity_poly.entity_id
_entity_poly.type
_entity_poly.pdbx_seq_one_letter_code
_entity_poly.pdbx_strand_id
1 'polypeptide(L)'
;AKGAPVVLTGDFNVDQNDEIYGIFASSGILNDSYTHARLRFAENGTFNDFKPDVKTQSRIDHVFVSPEFNVDRYGMLTNMYWTDDAPTDNQKSNQAPTQLEFRKMTLRIPSDHYPVFVKINYKK
;
A
#
# COMPACT_ATOMS: atom_id res chain seq x y z
N ALA A 1 14.07 -2.48 -25.87
CA ALA A 1 15.27 -1.83 -26.39
C ALA A 1 16.47 -2.21 -25.54
N LYS A 2 17.56 -2.70 -26.16
CA LYS A 2 18.77 -3.11 -25.44
C LYS A 2 19.38 -1.87 -24.76
N GLY A 3 19.46 -1.87 -23.42
CA GLY A 3 20.08 -0.78 -22.66
C GLY A 3 19.15 0.39 -22.30
N ALA A 4 17.84 0.30 -22.53
CA ALA A 4 16.92 1.30 -22.04
C ALA A 4 16.59 1.06 -20.54
N PRO A 5 16.52 2.12 -19.72
CA PRO A 5 16.04 2.00 -18.35
C PRO A 5 14.59 1.48 -18.32
N VAL A 6 14.31 0.59 -17.38
CA VAL A 6 13.02 -0.08 -17.27
C VAL A 6 12.44 0.12 -15.89
N VAL A 7 11.15 0.40 -15.84
CA VAL A 7 10.31 0.31 -14.64
C VAL A 7 9.18 -0.65 -14.95
N LEU A 8 9.06 -1.71 -14.15
CA LEU A 8 8.01 -2.72 -14.26
C LEU A 8 7.11 -2.64 -13.03
N THR A 9 5.81 -2.42 -13.24
CA THR A 9 4.84 -2.28 -12.15
C THR A 9 3.62 -3.14 -12.40
N GLY A 10 3.00 -3.63 -11.34
CA GLY A 10 1.74 -4.34 -11.43
C GLY A 10 1.40 -5.14 -10.19
N ASP A 11 0.17 -5.61 -10.18
CA ASP A 11 -0.27 -6.70 -9.34
C ASP A 11 0.16 -8.03 -10.00
N PHE A 12 1.07 -8.75 -9.33
CA PHE A 12 1.58 -10.02 -9.85
C PHE A 12 0.86 -11.23 -9.24
N ASN A 13 -0.05 -11.01 -8.30
CA ASN A 13 -0.72 -12.07 -7.53
C ASN A 13 0.25 -13.06 -6.86
N VAL A 14 1.49 -12.67 -6.66
CA VAL A 14 2.52 -13.40 -5.92
C VAL A 14 3.19 -12.48 -4.92
N ASP A 15 3.44 -12.96 -3.73
CA ASP A 15 4.07 -12.16 -2.69
C ASP A 15 5.59 -12.41 -2.61
N GLN A 16 6.26 -11.71 -1.71
CA GLN A 16 7.71 -11.77 -1.53
C GLN A 16 8.26 -13.15 -1.11
N ASN A 17 7.40 -14.10 -0.76
CA ASN A 17 7.79 -15.45 -0.35
C ASN A 17 7.62 -16.46 -1.49
N ASP A 18 6.99 -16.06 -2.58
CA ASP A 18 6.77 -16.92 -3.74
C ASP A 18 8.04 -17.14 -4.56
N GLU A 19 8.18 -18.32 -5.13
CA GLU A 19 9.30 -18.68 -6.00
C GLU A 19 9.38 -17.77 -7.23
N ILE A 20 8.22 -17.42 -7.80
CA ILE A 20 8.14 -16.52 -8.97
C ILE A 20 8.70 -15.15 -8.65
N TYR A 21 8.37 -14.59 -7.48
CA TYR A 21 8.99 -13.34 -7.02
C TYR A 21 10.52 -13.49 -6.92
N GLY A 22 10.99 -14.60 -6.35
CA GLY A 22 12.40 -14.90 -6.22
C GLY A 22 13.16 -14.87 -7.55
N ILE A 23 12.54 -15.37 -8.65
CA ILE A 23 13.12 -15.33 -9.99
C ILE A 23 13.36 -13.89 -10.44
N PHE A 24 12.40 -13.00 -10.27
CA PHE A 24 12.55 -11.58 -10.61
C PHE A 24 13.58 -10.88 -9.73
N ALA A 25 13.49 -11.06 -8.42
CA ALA A 25 14.35 -10.37 -7.45
C ALA A 25 15.82 -10.81 -7.53
N SER A 26 16.11 -12.06 -7.94
CA SER A 26 17.45 -12.61 -8.07
C SER A 26 18.03 -12.52 -9.48
N SER A 27 17.26 -12.06 -10.46
CA SER A 27 17.67 -12.02 -11.87
C SER A 27 18.88 -11.12 -12.15
N GLY A 28 19.16 -10.14 -11.30
CA GLY A 28 20.15 -9.10 -11.53
C GLY A 28 19.80 -8.10 -12.66
N ILE A 29 18.64 -8.31 -13.32
CA ILE A 29 18.13 -7.44 -14.40
C ILE A 29 17.27 -6.30 -13.81
N LEU A 30 16.46 -6.63 -12.80
CA LEU A 30 15.58 -5.71 -12.13
C LEU A 30 15.76 -5.81 -10.61
N ASN A 31 15.67 -4.68 -9.95
CA ASN A 31 15.73 -4.56 -8.49
C ASN A 31 14.32 -4.29 -7.95
N ASP A 32 13.91 -5.02 -6.92
CA ASP A 32 12.69 -4.67 -6.19
C ASP A 32 12.87 -3.34 -5.46
N SER A 33 12.03 -2.37 -5.76
CA SER A 33 12.09 -1.05 -5.15
C SER A 33 11.87 -1.09 -3.64
N TYR A 34 11.12 -2.06 -3.12
CA TYR A 34 10.94 -2.22 -1.67
C TYR A 34 12.27 -2.54 -0.97
N THR A 35 13.03 -3.49 -1.48
CA THR A 35 14.30 -3.92 -0.87
C THR A 35 15.43 -2.92 -1.07
N HIS A 36 15.40 -2.17 -2.17
CA HIS A 36 16.45 -1.22 -2.55
C HIS A 36 16.19 0.22 -2.11
N ALA A 37 15.02 0.51 -1.54
CA ALA A 37 14.69 1.85 -1.07
C ALA A 37 15.59 2.27 0.11
N ARG A 38 16.13 3.49 0.02
CA ARG A 38 16.87 4.10 1.13
C ARG A 38 15.98 4.36 2.35
N LEU A 39 14.71 4.72 2.10
CA LEU A 39 13.70 4.97 3.13
C LEU A 39 12.39 4.29 2.75
N ARG A 40 11.78 3.59 3.71
CA ARG A 40 10.49 2.90 3.51
C ARG A 40 9.46 3.37 4.52
N PHE A 41 8.23 3.62 4.02
CA PHE A 41 7.02 3.80 4.80
C PHE A 41 6.01 2.73 4.36
N ALA A 42 6.16 1.52 4.85
CA ALA A 42 5.43 0.36 4.38
C ALA A 42 5.35 -0.71 5.48
N GLU A 43 4.50 -0.48 6.47
CA GLU A 43 4.28 -1.45 7.55
C GLU A 43 3.26 -2.53 7.20
N ASN A 44 2.51 -2.37 6.12
CA ASN A 44 1.48 -3.29 5.67
C ASN A 44 1.90 -4.00 4.39
N GLY A 45 1.23 -5.12 4.09
CA GLY A 45 1.16 -5.65 2.73
C GLY A 45 0.35 -4.75 1.81
N THR A 46 0.30 -5.06 0.51
CA THR A 46 -0.43 -4.24 -0.46
C THR A 46 -1.90 -4.61 -0.59
N PHE A 47 -2.29 -5.84 -0.28
CA PHE A 47 -3.67 -6.31 -0.34
C PHE A 47 -4.35 -6.22 1.03
N ASN A 48 -5.57 -5.66 1.10
CA ASN A 48 -6.31 -5.42 2.35
C ASN A 48 -7.72 -6.03 2.38
N ASP A 49 -8.25 -6.47 1.23
CA ASP A 49 -9.61 -7.07 1.13
C ASP A 49 -10.71 -6.16 1.72
N PHE A 50 -10.58 -4.84 1.57
CA PHE A 50 -11.47 -3.83 2.18
C PHE A 50 -11.60 -3.91 3.70
N LYS A 51 -10.63 -4.52 4.40
CA LYS A 51 -10.64 -4.69 5.86
C LYS A 51 -9.69 -3.70 6.53
N PRO A 52 -10.19 -2.61 7.12
CA PRO A 52 -9.35 -1.57 7.70
C PRO A 52 -8.65 -2.00 8.99
N ASP A 53 -9.16 -3.04 9.64
CA ASP A 53 -8.69 -3.60 10.93
C ASP A 53 -7.73 -4.78 10.76
N VAL A 54 -7.44 -5.19 9.52
CA VAL A 54 -6.54 -6.32 9.24
C VAL A 54 -5.20 -5.81 8.72
N LYS A 55 -4.14 -6.20 9.41
CA LYS A 55 -2.77 -6.01 8.96
C LYS A 55 -2.28 -7.25 8.23
N THR A 56 -1.89 -7.09 6.97
CA THR A 56 -1.28 -8.14 6.15
C THR A 56 0.20 -7.86 5.94
N GLN A 57 0.98 -8.89 5.65
CA GLN A 57 2.38 -8.77 5.27
C GLN A 57 2.60 -9.05 3.78
N SER A 58 1.58 -9.55 3.09
CA SER A 58 1.64 -9.95 1.69
C SER A 58 1.71 -8.73 0.77
N ARG A 59 2.81 -8.60 0.03
CA ARG A 59 3.01 -7.59 -1.00
C ARG A 59 2.87 -8.24 -2.36
N ILE A 60 1.73 -8.06 -3.02
CA ILE A 60 1.44 -8.62 -4.34
C ILE A 60 1.54 -7.58 -5.46
N ASP A 61 1.55 -6.30 -5.08
CA ASP A 61 1.81 -5.19 -5.99
C ASP A 61 3.28 -4.81 -5.90
N HIS A 62 3.99 -4.93 -7.01
CA HIS A 62 5.43 -4.72 -7.05
C HIS A 62 5.81 -3.59 -8.01
N VAL A 63 6.90 -2.92 -7.67
CA VAL A 63 7.60 -1.96 -8.53
C VAL A 63 9.05 -2.40 -8.63
N PHE A 64 9.42 -2.92 -9.78
CA PHE A 64 10.79 -3.28 -10.11
C PHE A 64 11.42 -2.21 -10.98
N VAL A 65 12.68 -1.94 -10.76
CA VAL A 65 13.44 -0.93 -11.51
C VAL A 65 14.76 -1.51 -11.99
N SER A 66 15.19 -1.10 -13.19
CA SER A 66 16.50 -1.50 -13.69
C SER A 66 17.65 -0.87 -12.89
N PRO A 67 18.88 -1.43 -12.95
CA PRO A 67 20.01 -0.99 -12.13
C PRO A 67 20.45 0.46 -12.31
N GLU A 68 20.02 1.12 -13.37
CA GLU A 68 20.30 2.53 -13.65
C GLU A 68 19.61 3.49 -12.66
N PHE A 69 18.60 3.01 -11.92
CA PHE A 69 17.90 3.79 -10.94
C PHE A 69 18.41 3.57 -9.51
N ASN A 70 18.48 4.67 -8.76
CA ASN A 70 18.49 4.63 -7.31
C ASN A 70 17.06 4.77 -6.80
N VAL A 71 16.67 3.94 -5.85
CA VAL A 71 15.38 4.04 -5.18
C VAL A 71 15.56 4.86 -3.90
N ASP A 72 15.05 6.09 -3.90
CA ASP A 72 15.14 6.98 -2.74
C ASP A 72 14.13 6.62 -1.68
N ARG A 73 12.86 6.48 -2.07
CA ARG A 73 11.75 6.23 -1.15
C ARG A 73 10.79 5.21 -1.72
N TYR A 74 10.26 4.40 -0.81
CA TYR A 74 9.14 3.49 -1.06
C TYR A 74 8.08 3.73 0.01
N GLY A 75 6.83 3.77 -0.38
CA GLY A 75 5.71 3.90 0.55
C GLY A 75 4.45 3.21 0.05
N MET A 76 3.59 2.86 0.99
CA MET A 76 2.21 2.46 0.73
C MET A 76 1.29 3.56 1.21
N LEU A 77 0.32 3.93 0.38
CA LEU A 77 -0.67 4.94 0.72
C LEU A 77 -1.86 4.26 1.38
N THR A 78 -1.86 4.27 2.71
CA THR A 78 -2.89 3.62 3.53
C THR A 78 -4.03 4.59 3.87
N ASN A 79 -4.44 5.41 2.92
CA ASN A 79 -5.50 6.39 3.11
C ASN A 79 -6.83 5.69 3.36
N MET A 80 -7.52 6.14 4.39
CA MET A 80 -8.85 5.68 4.77
C MET A 80 -9.79 6.87 4.88
N TYR A 81 -11.08 6.62 4.85
CA TYR A 81 -12.10 7.64 5.01
C TYR A 81 -13.24 7.15 5.89
N TRP A 82 -13.94 8.08 6.50
CA TRP A 82 -15.09 7.79 7.35
C TRP A 82 -16.39 8.09 6.60
N THR A 83 -17.36 7.19 6.73
CA THR A 83 -18.73 7.42 6.30
C THR A 83 -19.62 7.59 7.52
N ASP A 84 -20.56 8.53 7.42
CA ASP A 84 -21.59 8.74 8.44
C ASP A 84 -22.66 7.67 8.22
N ASP A 85 -22.87 6.82 9.22
CA ASP A 85 -23.98 5.89 9.19
C ASP A 85 -25.25 6.66 9.58
N ALA A 86 -26.35 6.46 8.85
CA ALA A 86 -27.62 7.12 9.17
C ALA A 86 -27.97 6.91 10.65
N PRO A 87 -28.37 7.98 11.37
CA PRO A 87 -28.64 7.89 12.80
C PRO A 87 -29.77 6.89 13.04
N THR A 88 -29.45 5.79 13.71
CA THR A 88 -30.48 4.94 14.30
C THR A 88 -30.99 5.63 15.56
N ASP A 89 -32.31 5.67 15.75
CA ASP A 89 -32.99 6.35 16.89
C ASP A 89 -32.46 5.95 18.28
N ASN A 90 -31.67 4.89 18.38
CA ASN A 90 -31.14 4.36 19.62
C ASN A 90 -29.78 4.96 20.07
N GLN A 91 -29.25 5.96 19.37
CA GLN A 91 -27.91 6.51 19.68
C GLN A 91 -27.92 7.82 20.48
N LYS A 92 -29.09 8.31 20.89
CA LYS A 92 -29.17 9.42 21.84
C LYS A 92 -28.89 8.90 23.24
N SER A 93 -27.67 9.08 23.71
CA SER A 93 -27.39 8.89 25.12
C SER A 93 -28.17 9.95 25.94
N ASN A 94 -29.12 9.52 26.77
CA ASN A 94 -29.86 10.40 27.66
C ASN A 94 -28.97 11.11 28.73
N GLN A 95 -27.67 10.76 28.76
CA GLN A 95 -26.69 11.33 29.71
C GLN A 95 -25.71 12.29 29.05
N ALA A 96 -25.73 12.44 27.72
CA ALA A 96 -24.86 13.38 27.03
C ALA A 96 -25.43 14.81 27.09
N PRO A 97 -24.57 15.84 27.22
CA PRO A 97 -25.00 17.21 27.06
C PRO A 97 -25.71 17.39 25.69
N THR A 98 -26.78 18.17 25.66
CA THR A 98 -27.60 18.41 24.45
C THR A 98 -26.82 19.01 23.27
N GLN A 99 -25.59 19.46 23.50
CA GLN A 99 -24.67 20.02 22.48
C GLN A 99 -23.70 18.99 21.90
N LEU A 100 -23.66 17.75 22.41
CA LEU A 100 -22.83 16.68 21.91
C LEU A 100 -23.68 15.68 21.11
N GLU A 101 -23.47 15.68 19.80
CA GLU A 101 -24.01 14.65 18.94
C GLU A 101 -22.95 13.54 18.75
N PHE A 102 -23.27 12.33 19.19
CA PHE A 102 -22.47 11.16 18.88
C PHE A 102 -22.98 10.58 17.56
N ARG A 103 -22.11 10.57 16.54
CA ARG A 103 -22.40 9.95 15.25
C ARG A 103 -21.62 8.65 15.17
N LYS A 104 -22.29 7.61 14.72
CA LYS A 104 -21.63 6.37 14.37
C LYS A 104 -20.98 6.52 13.00
N MET A 105 -19.67 6.39 12.98
CA MET A 105 -18.89 6.48 11.76
C MET A 105 -18.33 5.10 11.41
N THR A 106 -18.33 4.75 10.13
CA THR A 106 -17.70 3.53 9.64
C THR A 106 -16.43 3.88 8.88
N LEU A 107 -15.32 3.27 9.29
CA LEU A 107 -14.04 3.39 8.59
C LEU A 107 -14.05 2.56 7.31
N ARG A 108 -13.65 3.18 6.21
CA ARG A 108 -13.61 2.54 4.88
C ARG A 108 -12.27 2.74 4.20
N ILE A 109 -11.97 1.83 3.30
CA ILE A 109 -10.77 1.87 2.44
C ILE A 109 -11.24 2.06 1.00
N PRO A 110 -10.58 2.93 0.20
CA PRO A 110 -10.98 3.24 -1.18
C PRO A 110 -10.81 2.07 -2.16
N SER A 111 -9.90 1.14 -1.87
CA SER A 111 -9.57 -0.01 -2.72
C SER A 111 -9.17 -1.19 -1.84
N ASP A 112 -9.36 -2.41 -2.33
CA ASP A 112 -8.85 -3.63 -1.72
C ASP A 112 -7.32 -3.78 -1.82
N HIS A 113 -6.67 -2.91 -2.59
CA HIS A 113 -5.22 -2.75 -2.64
C HIS A 113 -4.80 -1.36 -2.15
N TYR A 114 -3.68 -1.30 -1.44
CA TYR A 114 -3.03 -0.03 -1.11
C TYR A 114 -2.12 0.40 -2.26
N PRO A 115 -2.25 1.64 -2.76
CA PRO A 115 -1.34 2.16 -3.78
C PRO A 115 0.11 2.16 -3.30
N VAL A 116 1.01 1.72 -4.16
CA VAL A 116 2.45 1.76 -3.94
C VAL A 116 3.02 3.02 -4.57
N PHE A 117 3.80 3.76 -3.79
CA PHE A 117 4.52 4.95 -4.22
C PHE A 117 6.02 4.71 -4.17
N VAL A 118 6.73 5.03 -5.26
CA VAL A 118 8.18 4.91 -5.33
C VAL A 118 8.80 6.17 -5.92
N LYS A 119 9.80 6.71 -5.23
CA LYS A 119 10.62 7.81 -5.76
C LYS A 119 11.97 7.25 -6.23
N ILE A 120 12.24 7.41 -7.52
CA ILE A 120 13.47 6.97 -8.17
C ILE A 120 14.24 8.13 -8.78
N ASN A 121 15.55 7.97 -8.89
CA ASN A 121 16.43 8.93 -9.57
C ASN A 121 17.43 8.14 -10.42
N TYR A 122 17.85 8.70 -11.55
CA TYR A 122 18.96 8.13 -12.30
C TYR A 122 20.24 8.16 -11.49
N LYS A 123 21.02 7.10 -11.58
CA LYS A 123 22.39 7.11 -11.10
C LYS A 123 23.21 8.06 -11.95
N LYS A 124 23.92 8.96 -11.29
CA LYS A 124 24.89 9.84 -11.95
C LYS A 124 26.19 9.08 -12.24
#